data_096ead77a259e29be76a62038a87b4d6
#
_entry.id   096ead77a259e29be76a62038a87b4d6
#
_cell.length_a   1.000
_cell.length_b   1.000
_cell.length_c   1.000
_cell.angle_alpha   90.00
_cell.angle_beta   90.00
_cell.angle_gamma   90.00
#
_symmetry.space_group_name_H-M   'P 1'
#
loop_
_entity.id
_entity.type
_entity.pdbx_description
1 polymer ?
#
loop_
_entity_poly.entity_id
_entity_poly.type
_entity_poly.pdbx_seq_one_letter_code
_entity_poly.pdbx_strand_id
1 'polypeptide(L)'
;MFRRKTGPVDGQSNPNPKKNMAGLAKVAGVIVIVMAAIYLLAGSVYSLKENEYAVVTTFGVPKVVEESGIHLKIPYIQQLSRVPKTINGFPIGYDAQTDESVDRESFMITRDYNFVNVDFYVEYRVTDPIKYLYSSEDPVAILKNLTQSYIRDTIGLYDVDSVITTGKSEIQASIKEKIITRLDQEDIGIQLVNITIQDAEPPTQEVINAFKNVENAKQGKETSINKANQKRNEDIPAARAAADETVKTAQAQAQERINQAKGETARLNELYAEYQKYPLITKQRMFYEAMEEILPDMKVIIEKSDGTTQTLLPLESFTGSAADNTSSAASLSGSDSNNEADEQ
;
A
#
# COMPACT_ATOMS: atom_id res chain seq x y z
N MET A 1 58.57 74.55 97.47
CA MET A 1 58.52 73.45 98.44
C MET A 1 57.22 72.63 98.17
N PHE A 2 57.17 71.71 97.19
CA PHE A 2 56.11 70.72 97.03
C PHE A 2 56.68 69.50 96.28
N ARG A 3 56.74 68.38 96.96
CA ARG A 3 57.24 67.10 96.46
C ARG A 3 56.09 66.33 95.79
N ARG A 4 56.13 66.11 94.47
CA ARG A 4 55.22 65.22 93.79
C ARG A 4 55.72 63.75 93.89
N LYS A 5 54.86 62.88 94.39
CA LYS A 5 55.02 61.42 94.38
C LYS A 5 54.54 60.91 92.96
N THR A 6 55.37 60.23 92.30
CA THR A 6 55.06 59.47 91.15
C THR A 6 54.68 58.05 91.56
N GLY A 7 53.45 57.60 91.30
CA GLY A 7 53.00 56.18 91.50
C GLY A 7 53.42 55.32 90.32
N PRO A 8 53.55 53.99 90.47
CA PRO A 8 53.96 53.05 89.40
C PRO A 8 52.90 52.78 88.37
N VAL A 9 53.29 52.77 87.11
CA VAL A 9 52.49 52.41 85.94
C VAL A 9 52.38 50.89 85.85
N ASP A 10 51.16 50.32 85.98
CA ASP A 10 50.92 48.90 85.79
C ASP A 10 51.16 48.50 84.36
N GLY A 11 51.99 47.49 84.17
CA GLY A 11 52.28 46.87 82.86
C GLY A 11 51.09 46.10 82.29
N GLN A 12 50.51 46.56 81.18
CA GLN A 12 49.57 45.83 80.36
C GLN A 12 50.22 44.56 79.82
N SER A 13 49.73 43.40 80.24
CA SER A 13 50.07 42.11 79.71
C SER A 13 49.47 41.94 78.31
N ASN A 14 50.32 41.94 77.30
CA ASN A 14 49.98 41.73 75.91
C ASN A 14 49.56 40.26 75.75
N PRO A 15 48.32 39.96 75.25
CA PRO A 15 47.88 38.57 75.00
C PRO A 15 48.65 38.00 73.82
N ASN A 16 49.34 36.91 74.06
CA ASN A 16 50.18 36.17 73.15
C ASN A 16 49.40 35.65 71.93
N PRO A 17 49.62 36.14 70.65
CA PRO A 17 48.80 35.80 69.50
C PRO A 17 48.99 34.36 69.01
N LYS A 18 49.92 33.61 69.54
CA LYS A 18 50.23 32.22 69.08
C LYS A 18 49.21 31.17 69.52
N LYS A 19 48.40 31.42 70.58
CA LYS A 19 47.38 30.43 71.02
C LYS A 19 46.13 30.44 70.24
N ASN A 20 45.76 31.55 69.59
CA ASN A 20 44.53 31.68 68.78
C ASN A 20 44.72 31.17 67.33
N MET A 21 45.93 31.18 66.79
CA MET A 21 46.27 30.64 65.48
C MET A 21 46.13 29.10 65.43
N ALA A 22 46.48 28.39 66.50
CA ALA A 22 46.30 26.93 66.54
C ALA A 22 44.84 26.51 66.66
N GLY A 23 43.96 27.31 67.24
CA GLY A 23 42.52 27.15 67.26
C GLY A 23 41.89 27.40 65.90
N LEU A 24 42.33 28.51 65.27
CA LEU A 24 41.84 28.87 63.93
C LEU A 24 42.22 27.83 62.83
N ALA A 25 43.49 27.29 62.96
CA ALA A 25 43.96 26.24 62.06
C ALA A 25 43.15 24.90 62.22
N LYS A 26 42.75 24.56 63.44
CA LYS A 26 41.90 23.39 63.68
C LYS A 26 40.50 23.60 63.17
N VAL A 27 39.90 24.79 63.34
CA VAL A 27 38.58 25.13 62.80
C VAL A 27 38.61 25.17 61.24
N ALA A 28 39.64 25.78 60.67
CA ALA A 28 39.83 25.76 59.23
C ALA A 28 40.01 24.33 58.66
N GLY A 29 40.76 23.46 59.39
CA GLY A 29 40.90 22.05 59.02
C GLY A 29 39.57 21.27 59.04
N VAL A 30 38.76 21.52 60.11
CA VAL A 30 37.42 20.91 60.18
C VAL A 30 36.53 21.40 59.07
N ILE A 31 36.56 22.69 58.70
CA ILE A 31 35.76 23.23 57.58
C ILE A 31 36.18 22.58 56.24
N VAL A 32 37.50 22.42 56.01
CA VAL A 32 37.99 21.74 54.78
C VAL A 32 37.54 20.27 54.73
N ILE A 33 37.62 19.56 55.88
CA ILE A 33 37.14 18.15 55.93
C ILE A 33 35.64 18.07 55.71
N VAL A 34 34.84 18.96 56.27
CA VAL A 34 33.37 19.02 56.05
C VAL A 34 33.07 19.37 54.62
N MET A 35 33.74 20.34 54.00
CA MET A 35 33.60 20.68 52.58
C MET A 35 33.96 19.50 51.65
N ALA A 36 35.07 18.81 51.97
CA ALA A 36 35.49 17.62 51.26
C ALA A 36 34.47 16.48 51.39
N ALA A 37 33.92 16.29 52.60
CA ALA A 37 32.85 15.29 52.81
C ALA A 37 31.57 15.63 52.06
N ILE A 38 31.14 16.89 52.04
CA ILE A 38 29.98 17.36 51.26
C ILE A 38 30.22 17.15 49.75
N TYR A 39 31.42 17.48 49.25
CA TYR A 39 31.81 17.27 47.86
C TYR A 39 31.80 15.80 47.48
N LEU A 40 32.28 14.89 48.32
CA LEU A 40 32.22 13.46 48.11
C LEU A 40 30.79 12.93 48.14
N LEU A 41 29.94 13.42 49.07
CA LEU A 41 28.55 13.04 49.15
C LEU A 41 27.74 13.52 47.93
N ALA A 42 27.99 14.72 47.47
CA ALA A 42 27.32 15.24 46.27
C ALA A 42 27.68 14.44 45.00
N GLY A 43 28.89 13.90 44.90
CA GLY A 43 29.32 13.03 43.80
C GLY A 43 28.89 11.56 43.91
N SER A 44 28.33 11.17 45.09
CA SER A 44 27.96 9.78 45.37
C SER A 44 26.60 9.36 44.86
N VAL A 45 25.73 10.29 44.54
CA VAL A 45 24.35 10.01 44.14
C VAL A 45 24.20 10.05 42.61
N TYR A 46 23.60 9.02 42.02
CA TYR A 46 23.20 9.04 40.61
C TYR A 46 21.77 8.53 40.46
N SER A 47 21.06 9.05 39.45
CA SER A 47 19.73 8.60 39.06
C SER A 47 19.83 7.76 37.82
N LEU A 48 19.17 6.60 37.82
CA LEU A 48 19.04 5.68 36.70
C LEU A 48 17.60 5.76 36.17
N LYS A 49 17.47 6.01 34.88
CA LYS A 49 16.16 5.99 34.17
C LYS A 49 15.77 4.55 33.88
N GLU A 50 14.47 4.32 33.70
CA GLU A 50 13.92 2.99 33.38
C GLU A 50 14.41 2.41 32.04
N ASN A 51 14.77 3.28 31.12
CA ASN A 51 15.23 2.94 29.77
C ASN A 51 16.78 2.83 29.65
N GLU A 52 17.50 2.77 30.76
CA GLU A 52 18.96 2.69 30.81
C GLU A 52 19.42 1.56 31.74
N TYR A 53 20.50 0.90 31.36
CA TYR A 53 21.31 0.08 32.29
C TYR A 53 22.42 0.92 32.86
N ALA A 54 22.72 0.77 34.14
CA ALA A 54 23.91 1.31 34.73
C ALA A 54 24.96 0.20 34.96
N VAL A 55 26.12 0.34 34.36
CA VAL A 55 27.25 -0.54 34.64
C VAL A 55 28.20 0.20 35.58
N VAL A 56 28.27 -0.26 36.83
CA VAL A 56 29.14 0.29 37.86
C VAL A 56 30.39 -0.58 37.98
N THR A 57 31.53 -0.06 37.59
CA THR A 57 32.81 -0.76 37.63
C THR A 57 33.55 -0.38 38.88
N THR A 58 33.84 -1.37 39.76
CA THR A 58 34.59 -1.19 41.02
C THR A 58 35.92 -1.89 40.87
N PHE A 59 37.03 -1.16 40.90
CA PHE A 59 38.39 -1.69 40.70
C PHE A 59 38.53 -2.64 39.50
N GLY A 60 37.83 -2.33 38.37
CA GLY A 60 37.89 -3.12 37.16
C GLY A 60 36.83 -4.23 37.08
N VAL A 61 36.07 -4.53 38.13
CA VAL A 61 35.00 -5.52 38.12
C VAL A 61 33.65 -4.84 37.80
N PRO A 62 33.02 -5.12 36.68
CA PRO A 62 31.75 -4.53 36.31
C PRO A 62 30.59 -5.22 37.05
N LYS A 63 29.60 -4.42 37.46
CA LYS A 63 28.30 -4.87 37.98
C LYS A 63 27.17 -4.13 37.25
N VAL A 64 26.15 -4.84 36.82
CA VAL A 64 24.97 -4.26 36.21
C VAL A 64 23.96 -3.89 37.28
N VAL A 65 23.40 -2.69 37.18
CA VAL A 65 22.25 -2.21 37.95
C VAL A 65 21.13 -1.95 36.97
N GLU A 66 20.01 -2.68 37.10
CA GLU A 66 18.85 -2.63 36.19
C GLU A 66 17.67 -1.87 36.80
N GLU A 67 17.66 -1.73 38.14
CA GLU A 67 16.56 -1.08 38.86
C GLU A 67 16.64 0.44 38.66
N SER A 68 15.55 1.02 38.17
CA SER A 68 15.42 2.48 38.07
C SER A 68 15.30 3.13 39.43
N GLY A 69 15.85 4.32 39.57
CA GLY A 69 15.77 5.08 40.82
C GLY A 69 17.07 5.76 41.16
N ILE A 70 17.18 6.09 42.47
CA ILE A 70 18.36 6.77 43.02
C ILE A 70 19.31 5.72 43.63
N HIS A 71 20.52 5.69 43.14
CA HIS A 71 21.58 4.78 43.59
C HIS A 71 22.79 5.55 44.12
N LEU A 72 23.57 4.87 44.94
CA LEU A 72 24.80 5.41 45.51
C LEU A 72 26.01 4.79 44.84
N LYS A 73 26.99 5.60 44.48
CA LYS A 73 28.31 5.17 44.02
C LYS A 73 29.42 5.84 44.87
N ILE A 74 30.52 5.16 44.97
CA ILE A 74 31.72 5.75 45.63
C ILE A 74 32.50 6.53 44.57
N PRO A 75 32.55 7.90 44.68
CA PRO A 75 33.27 8.71 43.71
C PRO A 75 34.78 8.35 43.74
N TYR A 76 35.43 8.47 42.59
CA TYR A 76 36.84 8.13 42.33
C TYR A 76 37.19 6.64 42.31
N ILE A 77 36.40 5.76 42.98
CA ILE A 77 36.63 4.31 43.00
C ILE A 77 35.75 3.62 41.98
N GLN A 78 34.51 4.08 41.85
CA GLN A 78 33.51 3.50 40.97
C GLN A 78 33.27 4.36 39.72
N GLN A 79 33.44 3.74 38.57
CA GLN A 79 33.09 4.33 37.27
C GLN A 79 31.68 3.90 36.90
N LEU A 80 30.88 4.85 36.41
CA LEU A 80 29.51 4.63 35.97
C LEU A 80 29.45 4.81 34.45
N SER A 81 29.07 3.75 33.75
CA SER A 81 28.72 3.77 32.33
C SER A 81 27.23 3.53 32.15
N ARG A 82 26.56 4.33 31.33
CA ARG A 82 25.13 4.17 31.02
C ARG A 82 24.99 3.57 29.65
N VAL A 83 24.13 2.55 29.53
CA VAL A 83 23.86 1.85 28.29
C VAL A 83 22.35 1.90 28.03
N PRO A 84 21.90 2.31 26.85
CA PRO A 84 20.48 2.35 26.55
C PRO A 84 19.87 0.93 26.51
N LYS A 85 18.73 0.76 27.18
CA LYS A 85 17.92 -0.46 27.17
C LYS A 85 16.94 -0.50 26.00
N THR A 86 16.67 0.69 25.43
CA THR A 86 15.75 0.87 24.31
C THR A 86 16.30 0.29 23.01
N ILE A 87 15.42 0.08 22.07
CA ILE A 87 15.79 -0.24 20.70
C ILE A 87 16.44 1.01 20.09
N ASN A 88 17.63 0.83 19.55
CA ASN A 88 18.35 1.84 18.80
C ASN A 88 18.52 1.37 17.37
N GLY A 89 18.75 2.29 16.45
CA GLY A 89 18.95 1.95 15.06
C GLY A 89 19.95 2.87 14.38
N PHE A 90 20.44 2.40 13.24
CA PHE A 90 21.31 3.18 12.37
C PHE A 90 21.00 2.88 10.90
N PRO A 91 21.17 3.86 10.01
CA PRO A 91 21.03 3.67 8.58
C PRO A 91 22.28 3.01 7.98
N ILE A 92 22.08 2.31 6.87
CA ILE A 92 23.12 1.84 5.95
C ILE A 92 22.70 2.22 4.55
N GLY A 93 23.53 2.96 3.84
CA GLY A 93 23.29 3.41 2.49
C GLY A 93 22.85 4.87 2.38
N TYR A 94 22.39 5.47 3.47
CA TYR A 94 21.99 6.88 3.49
C TYR A 94 22.39 7.54 4.81
N ASP A 95 22.42 8.88 4.81
CA ASP A 95 22.63 9.68 6.00
C ASP A 95 21.29 10.04 6.65
N ALA A 96 21.11 9.70 7.94
CA ALA A 96 19.86 9.94 8.66
C ALA A 96 19.50 11.43 8.86
N GLN A 97 20.43 12.36 8.64
CA GLN A 97 20.20 13.79 8.83
C GLN A 97 19.88 14.52 7.53
N THR A 98 20.51 14.12 6.42
CA THR A 98 20.37 14.77 5.11
C THR A 98 19.48 13.99 4.16
N ASP A 99 19.19 12.72 4.47
CA ASP A 99 18.48 11.79 3.60
C ASP A 99 19.18 11.58 2.23
N GLU A 100 20.47 11.91 2.19
CA GLU A 100 21.29 11.72 0.99
C GLU A 100 21.87 10.31 0.95
N SER A 101 21.87 9.70 -0.24
CA SER A 101 22.47 8.38 -0.44
C SER A 101 23.97 8.43 -0.26
N VAL A 102 24.50 7.45 0.47
CA VAL A 102 25.95 7.23 0.62
C VAL A 102 26.37 6.12 -0.33
N ASP A 103 26.74 6.46 -1.55
CA ASP A 103 27.09 5.52 -2.62
C ASP A 103 28.04 4.39 -2.19
N ARG A 104 28.99 4.69 -1.31
CA ARG A 104 29.92 3.68 -0.81
C ARG A 104 29.23 2.55 -0.03
N GLU A 105 28.10 2.83 0.60
CA GLU A 105 27.32 1.87 1.39
C GLU A 105 26.14 1.30 0.63
N SER A 106 25.44 2.12 -0.18
CA SER A 106 24.22 1.77 -0.93
C SER A 106 24.46 1.03 -2.22
N PHE A 107 25.59 1.32 -2.90
CA PHE A 107 25.87 0.81 -4.23
C PHE A 107 26.31 -0.66 -4.21
N MET A 108 25.54 -1.52 -4.88
CA MET A 108 25.73 -2.97 -4.86
C MET A 108 25.54 -3.58 -6.26
N ILE A 109 26.03 -4.81 -6.42
CA ILE A 109 25.91 -5.59 -7.65
C ILE A 109 25.03 -6.81 -7.37
N THR A 110 24.04 -7.03 -8.19
CA THR A 110 23.13 -8.17 -8.16
C THR A 110 23.71 -9.37 -8.92
N ARG A 111 23.07 -10.56 -8.79
CA ARG A 111 23.48 -11.78 -9.47
C ARG A 111 23.55 -11.67 -10.99
N ASP A 112 22.67 -10.88 -11.57
CA ASP A 112 22.56 -10.62 -13.00
C ASP A 112 23.44 -9.45 -13.48
N TYR A 113 24.46 -9.08 -12.66
CA TYR A 113 25.45 -8.02 -12.94
C TYR A 113 24.87 -6.63 -13.16
N ASN A 114 23.69 -6.36 -12.62
CA ASN A 114 23.12 -5.02 -12.58
C ASN A 114 23.57 -4.28 -11.32
N PHE A 115 23.65 -2.96 -11.43
CA PHE A 115 23.89 -2.10 -10.29
C PHE A 115 22.58 -1.66 -9.66
N VAL A 116 22.55 -1.61 -8.33
CA VAL A 116 21.40 -1.17 -7.54
C VAL A 116 21.87 -0.39 -6.33
N ASN A 117 21.15 0.70 -5.99
CA ASN A 117 21.25 1.37 -4.71
C ASN A 117 20.22 0.78 -3.79
N VAL A 118 20.66 0.32 -2.62
CA VAL A 118 19.75 -0.24 -1.61
C VAL A 118 20.07 0.34 -0.25
N ASP A 119 19.07 0.92 0.35
CA ASP A 119 19.14 1.56 1.65
C ASP A 119 18.45 0.69 2.71
N PHE A 120 19.13 0.57 3.85
CA PHE A 120 18.66 -0.26 4.96
C PHE A 120 18.58 0.55 6.24
N TYR A 121 17.64 0.17 7.09
CA TYR A 121 17.60 0.59 8.48
C TYR A 121 17.72 -0.62 9.38
N VAL A 122 18.67 -0.57 10.31
CA VAL A 122 19.02 -1.67 11.21
C VAL A 122 18.65 -1.29 12.62
N GLU A 123 17.84 -2.12 13.27
CA GLU A 123 17.40 -1.94 14.65
C GLU A 123 18.04 -3.00 15.54
N TYR A 124 18.62 -2.55 16.64
CA TYR A 124 19.26 -3.41 17.61
C TYR A 124 18.93 -2.99 19.05
N ARG A 125 19.15 -3.88 19.97
CA ARG A 125 19.09 -3.60 21.41
C ARG A 125 20.27 -4.22 22.11
N VAL A 126 20.66 -3.63 23.24
CA VAL A 126 21.66 -4.21 24.12
C VAL A 126 20.99 -5.20 25.06
N THR A 127 21.48 -6.46 25.05
CA THR A 127 21.00 -7.55 25.90
C THR A 127 21.93 -7.78 27.09
N ASP A 128 23.24 -7.63 26.89
CA ASP A 128 24.24 -7.74 27.93
C ASP A 128 25.11 -6.48 27.96
N PRO A 129 24.85 -5.54 28.88
CA PRO A 129 25.58 -4.28 28.94
C PRO A 129 27.06 -4.42 29.35
N ILE A 130 27.45 -5.54 29.99
CA ILE A 130 28.87 -5.80 30.32
C ILE A 130 29.62 -6.16 29.04
N LYS A 131 29.09 -7.10 28.27
CA LYS A 131 29.68 -7.49 26.99
C LYS A 131 29.71 -6.32 26.01
N TYR A 132 28.65 -5.54 25.97
CA TYR A 132 28.56 -4.35 25.12
C TYR A 132 29.69 -3.34 25.41
N LEU A 133 30.07 -3.13 26.68
CA LEU A 133 31.08 -2.15 27.06
C LEU A 133 32.50 -2.71 27.04
N TYR A 134 32.68 -4.03 27.20
CA TYR A 134 34.02 -4.60 27.49
C TYR A 134 34.45 -5.68 26.49
N SER A 135 33.58 -6.23 25.61
CA SER A 135 33.99 -7.22 24.60
C SER A 135 34.73 -6.57 23.43
N SER A 136 34.38 -5.33 23.09
CA SER A 136 35.01 -4.62 21.97
C SER A 136 34.99 -3.11 22.19
N GLU A 137 35.81 -2.39 21.46
CA GLU A 137 35.90 -0.93 21.55
C GLU A 137 34.61 -0.25 20.98
N ASP A 138 34.08 -0.75 19.88
CA ASP A 138 32.84 -0.25 19.26
C ASP A 138 31.99 -1.40 18.73
N PRO A 139 31.08 -1.94 19.56
CA PRO A 139 30.22 -3.04 19.17
C PRO A 139 29.23 -2.64 18.05
N VAL A 140 28.83 -1.37 17.96
CA VAL A 140 27.90 -0.86 16.94
C VAL A 140 28.59 -0.81 15.58
N ALA A 141 29.85 -0.38 15.52
CA ALA A 141 30.63 -0.42 14.29
C ALA A 141 30.86 -1.85 13.81
N ILE A 142 31.08 -2.80 14.71
CA ILE A 142 31.18 -4.23 14.36
C ILE A 142 29.87 -4.71 13.76
N LEU A 143 28.72 -4.43 14.39
CA LEU A 143 27.41 -4.77 13.88
C LEU A 143 27.17 -4.13 12.50
N LYS A 144 27.52 -2.85 12.30
CA LYS A 144 27.37 -2.15 11.03
C LYS A 144 28.18 -2.83 9.92
N ASN A 145 29.45 -3.09 10.16
CA ASN A 145 30.34 -3.72 9.18
C ASN A 145 29.91 -5.15 8.83
N LEU A 146 29.50 -5.92 9.83
CA LEU A 146 28.96 -7.26 9.66
C LEU A 146 27.68 -7.24 8.82
N THR A 147 26.78 -6.32 9.13
CA THR A 147 25.53 -6.15 8.40
C THR A 147 25.77 -5.76 6.95
N GLN A 148 26.66 -4.81 6.68
CA GLN A 148 27.04 -4.41 5.32
C GLN A 148 27.63 -5.58 4.52
N SER A 149 28.43 -6.44 5.15
CA SER A 149 28.99 -7.62 4.50
C SER A 149 27.89 -8.60 4.09
N TYR A 150 26.97 -8.92 5.02
CA TYR A 150 25.88 -9.87 4.73
C TYR A 150 24.82 -9.30 3.78
N ILE A 151 24.59 -8.00 3.79
CA ILE A 151 23.74 -7.33 2.81
C ILE A 151 24.32 -7.55 1.39
N ARG A 152 25.58 -7.22 1.17
CA ARG A 152 26.24 -7.38 -0.12
C ARG A 152 26.29 -8.83 -0.59
N ASP A 153 26.64 -9.74 0.31
CA ASP A 153 26.67 -11.17 0.04
C ASP A 153 25.28 -11.68 -0.37
N THR A 154 24.24 -11.24 0.32
CA THR A 154 22.89 -11.70 0.04
C THR A 154 22.32 -11.07 -1.24
N ILE A 155 22.46 -9.75 -1.44
CA ILE A 155 21.98 -9.09 -2.65
C ILE A 155 22.66 -9.66 -3.91
N GLY A 156 23.94 -10.02 -3.83
CA GLY A 156 24.66 -10.68 -4.91
C GLY A 156 24.11 -12.06 -5.32
N LEU A 157 23.20 -12.64 -4.55
CA LEU A 157 22.55 -13.91 -4.89
C LEU A 157 21.19 -13.73 -5.60
N TYR A 158 20.64 -12.54 -5.62
CA TYR A 158 19.32 -12.22 -6.19
C TYR A 158 19.44 -11.38 -7.45
N ASP A 159 18.47 -11.52 -8.36
CA ASP A 159 18.35 -10.69 -9.55
C ASP A 159 17.80 -9.30 -9.17
N VAL A 160 18.14 -8.29 -9.94
CA VAL A 160 17.73 -6.90 -9.70
C VAL A 160 16.22 -6.73 -9.57
N ASP A 161 15.45 -7.44 -10.38
CA ASP A 161 13.97 -7.43 -10.33
C ASP A 161 13.45 -7.89 -8.96
N SER A 162 14.06 -8.94 -8.37
CA SER A 162 13.73 -9.44 -7.03
C SER A 162 14.10 -8.45 -5.93
N VAL A 163 15.24 -7.78 -6.06
CA VAL A 163 15.71 -6.79 -5.07
C VAL A 163 14.80 -5.57 -5.05
N ILE A 164 14.39 -5.08 -6.23
CA ILE A 164 13.58 -3.85 -6.34
C ILE A 164 12.09 -4.11 -6.02
N THR A 165 11.55 -5.30 -6.37
CA THR A 165 10.10 -5.53 -6.32
C THR A 165 9.68 -6.56 -5.28
N THR A 166 9.64 -7.84 -5.65
CA THR A 166 8.95 -8.91 -4.90
C THR A 166 9.79 -9.63 -3.86
N GLY A 167 11.11 -9.59 -3.98
CA GLY A 167 12.04 -10.35 -3.14
C GLY A 167 12.43 -9.68 -1.83
N LYS A 168 12.01 -8.43 -1.58
CA LYS A 168 12.45 -7.64 -0.41
C LYS A 168 12.28 -8.38 0.93
N SER A 169 11.14 -9.03 1.15
CA SER A 169 10.85 -9.73 2.41
C SER A 169 11.73 -10.96 2.61
N GLU A 170 11.99 -11.72 1.54
CA GLU A 170 12.85 -12.89 1.57
C GLU A 170 14.32 -12.50 1.81
N ILE A 171 14.78 -11.47 1.12
CA ILE A 171 16.13 -10.90 1.28
C ILE A 171 16.34 -10.42 2.72
N GLN A 172 15.39 -9.66 3.28
CA GLN A 172 15.44 -9.20 4.67
C GLN A 172 15.52 -10.38 5.65
N ALA A 173 14.71 -11.42 5.46
CA ALA A 173 14.71 -12.59 6.32
C ALA A 173 16.05 -13.34 6.25
N SER A 174 16.59 -13.54 5.05
CA SER A 174 17.89 -14.19 4.85
C SER A 174 19.04 -13.42 5.49
N ILE A 175 19.07 -12.09 5.31
CA ILE A 175 20.08 -11.22 5.93
C ILE A 175 19.96 -11.28 7.45
N LYS A 176 18.75 -11.16 7.99
CA LYS A 176 18.47 -11.20 9.42
C LYS A 176 18.97 -12.49 10.05
N GLU A 177 18.69 -13.64 9.45
CA GLU A 177 19.12 -14.97 9.94
C GLU A 177 20.65 -15.09 9.98
N LYS A 178 21.32 -14.69 8.89
CA LYS A 178 22.79 -14.69 8.82
C LYS A 178 23.42 -13.81 9.90
N ILE A 179 22.88 -12.62 10.13
CA ILE A 179 23.39 -11.66 11.13
C ILE A 179 23.17 -12.23 12.54
N ILE A 180 21.98 -12.73 12.86
CA ILE A 180 21.68 -13.30 14.19
C ILE A 180 22.64 -14.45 14.48
N THR A 181 22.80 -15.40 13.55
CA THR A 181 23.72 -16.53 13.72
C THR A 181 25.16 -16.06 13.99
N ARG A 182 25.60 -15.00 13.33
CA ARG A 182 26.95 -14.47 13.52
C ARG A 182 27.08 -13.69 14.83
N LEU A 183 26.08 -12.91 15.21
CA LEU A 183 26.11 -12.16 16.48
C LEU A 183 26.16 -13.09 17.68
N ASP A 184 25.48 -14.23 17.61
CA ASP A 184 25.53 -15.27 18.66
C ASP A 184 26.95 -15.86 18.83
N GLN A 185 27.73 -15.92 17.74
CA GLN A 185 29.12 -16.37 17.78
C GLN A 185 30.09 -15.32 18.29
N GLU A 186 29.88 -14.05 17.95
CA GLU A 186 30.73 -12.92 18.37
C GLU A 186 30.48 -12.52 19.82
N ASP A 187 29.32 -12.79 20.36
CA ASP A 187 28.91 -12.56 21.76
C ASP A 187 29.24 -11.15 22.30
N ILE A 188 28.93 -10.14 21.50
CA ILE A 188 29.22 -8.70 21.79
C ILE A 188 28.16 -8.00 22.63
N GLY A 189 27.17 -8.73 23.16
CA GLY A 189 26.10 -8.19 24.01
C GLY A 189 25.03 -7.39 23.29
N ILE A 190 24.97 -7.48 21.95
CA ILE A 190 23.94 -6.84 21.09
C ILE A 190 23.07 -7.92 20.47
N GLN A 191 21.76 -7.64 20.37
CA GLN A 191 20.80 -8.45 19.63
C GLN A 191 20.21 -7.64 18.50
N LEU A 192 20.17 -8.21 17.29
CA LEU A 192 19.46 -7.63 16.16
C LEU A 192 17.94 -7.78 16.40
N VAL A 193 17.21 -6.68 16.36
CA VAL A 193 15.75 -6.66 16.46
C VAL A 193 15.13 -6.81 15.08
N ASN A 194 15.51 -5.92 14.17
CA ASN A 194 14.99 -5.90 12.82
C ASN A 194 16.00 -5.34 11.82
N ILE A 195 15.78 -5.67 10.54
CA ILE A 195 16.44 -5.06 9.40
C ILE A 195 15.39 -4.81 8.33
N THR A 196 15.34 -3.60 7.82
CA THR A 196 14.34 -3.18 6.84
C THR A 196 15.02 -2.55 5.65
N ILE A 197 14.61 -2.96 4.43
CA ILE A 197 14.96 -2.26 3.19
C ILE A 197 14.07 -1.02 3.14
N GLN A 198 14.68 0.15 3.19
CA GLN A 198 13.98 1.44 3.10
C GLN A 198 13.68 1.77 1.65
N ASP A 199 14.73 1.75 0.83
CA ASP A 199 14.62 1.95 -0.60
C ASP A 199 15.52 0.98 -1.37
N ALA A 200 15.12 0.69 -2.61
CA ALA A 200 15.89 -0.12 -3.53
C ALA A 200 15.55 0.33 -4.95
N GLU A 201 16.49 1.00 -5.57
CA GLU A 201 16.30 1.59 -6.89
C GLU A 201 17.57 1.46 -7.77
N PRO A 202 17.42 1.52 -9.10
CA PRO A 202 18.58 1.60 -10.00
C PRO A 202 19.37 2.88 -9.77
N PRO A 203 20.70 2.88 -10.02
CA PRO A 203 21.59 3.98 -9.63
C PRO A 203 21.44 5.26 -10.45
N THR A 204 20.77 5.22 -11.60
CA THR A 204 20.59 6.39 -12.45
C THR A 204 19.15 6.56 -12.90
N GLN A 205 18.72 7.82 -13.04
CA GLN A 205 17.36 8.16 -13.47
C GLN A 205 17.02 7.60 -14.87
N GLU A 206 17.98 7.47 -15.73
CA GLU A 206 17.79 6.88 -17.06
C GLU A 206 17.44 5.39 -16.97
N VAL A 207 18.12 4.65 -16.10
CA VAL A 207 17.84 3.22 -15.85
C VAL A 207 16.49 3.07 -15.13
N ILE A 208 16.17 3.93 -14.18
CA ILE A 208 14.84 3.96 -13.52
C ILE A 208 13.74 4.14 -14.56
N ASN A 209 13.90 5.07 -15.49
CA ASN A 209 12.92 5.31 -16.55
C ASN A 209 12.82 4.11 -17.51
N ALA A 210 13.93 3.46 -17.83
CA ALA A 210 13.94 2.24 -18.65
C ALA A 210 13.17 1.08 -17.95
N PHE A 211 13.40 0.85 -16.67
CA PHE A 211 12.66 -0.14 -15.88
C PHE A 211 11.16 0.18 -15.83
N LYS A 212 10.78 1.43 -15.57
CA LYS A 212 9.38 1.87 -15.61
C LYS A 212 8.72 1.62 -16.96
N ASN A 213 9.44 1.86 -18.06
CA ASN A 213 8.92 1.59 -19.40
C ASN A 213 8.70 0.09 -19.65
N VAL A 214 9.61 -0.77 -19.20
CA VAL A 214 9.46 -2.22 -19.29
C VAL A 214 8.27 -2.70 -18.46
N GLU A 215 8.14 -2.20 -17.22
CA GLU A 215 7.01 -2.56 -16.35
C GLU A 215 5.66 -2.08 -16.92
N ASN A 216 5.60 -0.86 -17.43
CA ASN A 216 4.42 -0.35 -18.13
C ASN A 216 4.07 -1.19 -19.37
N ALA A 217 5.07 -1.66 -20.12
CA ALA A 217 4.87 -2.53 -21.27
C ALA A 217 4.35 -3.92 -20.85
N LYS A 218 4.88 -4.50 -19.78
CA LYS A 218 4.38 -5.77 -19.19
C LYS A 218 2.92 -5.63 -18.76
N GLN A 219 2.58 -4.59 -18.00
CA GLN A 219 1.21 -4.30 -17.55
C GLN A 219 0.28 -4.03 -18.73
N GLY A 220 0.74 -3.30 -19.74
CA GLY A 220 0.00 -3.06 -20.98
C GLY A 220 -0.30 -4.35 -21.72
N LYS A 221 0.65 -5.27 -21.83
CA LYS A 221 0.47 -6.62 -22.40
C LYS A 221 -0.58 -7.42 -21.62
N GLU A 222 -0.46 -7.50 -20.29
CA GLU A 222 -1.42 -8.23 -19.44
C GLU A 222 -2.83 -7.63 -19.55
N THR A 223 -2.94 -6.31 -19.53
CA THR A 223 -4.20 -5.60 -19.72
C THR A 223 -4.83 -5.93 -21.06
N SER A 224 -4.04 -5.97 -22.14
CA SER A 224 -4.51 -6.31 -23.49
C SER A 224 -4.99 -7.77 -23.56
N ILE A 225 -4.25 -8.70 -22.95
CA ILE A 225 -4.65 -10.11 -22.87
C ILE A 225 -5.95 -10.27 -22.07
N ASN A 226 -6.06 -9.60 -20.94
CA ASN A 226 -7.24 -9.67 -20.09
C ASN A 226 -8.47 -9.08 -20.80
N LYS A 227 -8.34 -7.93 -21.48
CA LYS A 227 -9.39 -7.34 -22.31
C LYS A 227 -9.82 -8.26 -23.45
N ALA A 228 -8.85 -8.91 -24.13
CA ALA A 228 -9.15 -9.85 -25.21
C ALA A 228 -9.89 -11.09 -24.67
N ASN A 229 -9.49 -11.62 -23.53
CA ASN A 229 -10.17 -12.74 -22.88
C ASN A 229 -11.57 -12.35 -22.39
N GLN A 230 -11.73 -11.17 -21.81
CA GLN A 230 -13.04 -10.63 -21.43
C GLN A 230 -13.97 -10.56 -22.63
N LYS A 231 -13.51 -9.92 -23.72
CA LYS A 231 -14.28 -9.79 -24.94
C LYS A 231 -14.65 -11.15 -25.54
N ARG A 232 -13.70 -12.09 -25.59
CA ARG A 232 -13.97 -13.46 -26.02
C ARG A 232 -15.04 -14.16 -25.18
N ASN A 233 -14.98 -13.99 -23.86
CA ASN A 233 -15.94 -14.60 -22.93
C ASN A 233 -17.33 -13.94 -22.99
N GLU A 234 -17.43 -12.72 -23.49
CA GLU A 234 -18.67 -11.98 -23.72
C GLU A 234 -19.26 -12.30 -25.11
N ASP A 235 -18.46 -12.17 -26.18
CA ASP A 235 -18.92 -12.30 -27.56
C ASP A 235 -19.32 -13.73 -27.90
N ILE A 236 -18.57 -14.74 -27.46
CA ILE A 236 -18.87 -16.16 -27.82
C ILE A 236 -20.22 -16.63 -27.25
N PRO A 237 -20.55 -16.42 -25.97
CA PRO A 237 -21.86 -16.78 -25.44
C PRO A 237 -22.98 -15.97 -26.06
N ALA A 238 -22.79 -14.68 -26.33
CA ALA A 238 -23.75 -13.83 -26.98
C ALA A 238 -24.06 -14.31 -28.41
N ALA A 239 -23.04 -14.63 -29.19
CA ALA A 239 -23.22 -15.19 -30.53
C ALA A 239 -23.94 -16.56 -30.52
N ARG A 240 -23.61 -17.42 -29.55
CA ARG A 240 -24.32 -18.70 -29.38
C ARG A 240 -25.78 -18.50 -29.02
N ALA A 241 -26.07 -17.58 -28.07
CA ALA A 241 -27.45 -17.27 -27.70
C ALA A 241 -28.24 -16.72 -28.85
N ALA A 242 -27.70 -15.83 -29.69
CA ALA A 242 -28.33 -15.30 -30.87
C ALA A 242 -28.60 -16.38 -31.95
N ALA A 243 -27.65 -17.30 -32.13
CA ALA A 243 -27.82 -18.43 -33.02
C ALA A 243 -28.93 -19.38 -32.53
N ASP A 244 -28.94 -19.72 -31.24
CA ASP A 244 -29.97 -20.56 -30.63
C ASP A 244 -31.37 -19.91 -30.70
N GLU A 245 -31.44 -18.59 -30.45
CA GLU A 245 -32.69 -17.83 -30.62
C GLU A 245 -33.20 -17.89 -32.04
N THR A 246 -32.34 -17.69 -33.03
CA THR A 246 -32.72 -17.79 -34.46
C THR A 246 -33.27 -19.17 -34.80
N VAL A 247 -32.57 -20.23 -34.36
CA VAL A 247 -33.01 -21.62 -34.61
C VAL A 247 -34.33 -21.92 -33.92
N LYS A 248 -34.48 -21.54 -32.63
CA LYS A 248 -35.71 -21.77 -31.87
C LYS A 248 -36.89 -20.98 -32.43
N THR A 249 -36.68 -19.75 -32.86
CA THR A 249 -37.69 -18.92 -33.48
C THR A 249 -38.16 -19.54 -34.81
N ALA A 250 -37.24 -20.01 -35.65
CA ALA A 250 -37.57 -20.70 -36.89
C ALA A 250 -38.35 -22.01 -36.65
N GLN A 251 -37.94 -22.79 -35.62
CA GLN A 251 -38.66 -24.01 -35.22
C GLN A 251 -40.08 -23.71 -34.71
N ALA A 252 -40.21 -22.66 -33.87
CA ALA A 252 -41.52 -22.23 -33.39
C ALA A 252 -42.44 -21.80 -34.53
N GLN A 253 -41.93 -20.98 -35.48
CA GLN A 253 -42.70 -20.57 -36.67
C GLN A 253 -43.10 -21.76 -37.58
N ALA A 254 -42.17 -22.72 -37.73
CA ALA A 254 -42.49 -23.94 -38.50
C ALA A 254 -43.59 -24.74 -37.81
N GLN A 255 -43.53 -24.92 -36.48
CA GLN A 255 -44.55 -25.63 -35.74
C GLN A 255 -45.91 -24.89 -35.75
N GLU A 256 -45.87 -23.56 -35.62
CA GLU A 256 -47.06 -22.73 -35.74
C GLU A 256 -47.77 -22.90 -37.10
N ARG A 257 -47.00 -22.84 -38.22
CA ARG A 257 -47.55 -23.08 -39.57
C ARG A 257 -48.14 -24.47 -39.69
N ILE A 258 -47.51 -25.50 -39.15
CA ILE A 258 -48.03 -26.88 -39.15
C ILE A 258 -49.32 -26.95 -38.34
N ASN A 259 -49.37 -26.31 -37.16
CA ASN A 259 -50.54 -26.31 -36.29
C ASN A 259 -51.70 -25.54 -36.96
N GLN A 260 -51.39 -24.38 -37.57
CA GLN A 260 -52.37 -23.60 -38.32
C GLN A 260 -52.94 -24.40 -39.47
N ALA A 261 -52.11 -25.03 -40.33
CA ALA A 261 -52.57 -25.88 -41.46
C ALA A 261 -53.40 -27.06 -40.97
N LYS A 262 -53.03 -27.70 -39.85
CA LYS A 262 -53.85 -28.77 -39.24
C LYS A 262 -55.19 -28.24 -38.75
N GLY A 263 -55.23 -27.07 -38.13
CA GLY A 263 -56.46 -26.43 -37.69
C GLY A 263 -57.38 -26.08 -38.81
N GLU A 264 -56.85 -25.47 -39.89
CA GLU A 264 -57.63 -25.16 -41.12
C GLU A 264 -58.17 -26.40 -41.78
N THR A 265 -57.34 -27.49 -41.86
CA THR A 265 -57.85 -28.78 -42.45
C THR A 265 -58.91 -29.39 -41.57
N ALA A 266 -58.80 -29.37 -40.26
CA ALA A 266 -59.84 -29.89 -39.34
C ALA A 266 -61.16 -29.09 -39.50
N ARG A 267 -61.06 -27.74 -39.52
CA ARG A 267 -62.19 -26.84 -39.72
C ARG A 267 -62.90 -27.12 -41.08
N LEU A 268 -62.06 -27.27 -42.12
CA LEU A 268 -62.64 -27.63 -43.48
C LEU A 268 -63.38 -28.96 -43.48
N ASN A 269 -62.78 -29.98 -42.81
CA ASN A 269 -63.42 -31.30 -42.73
C ASN A 269 -64.73 -31.25 -41.93
N GLU A 270 -64.81 -30.50 -40.86
CA GLU A 270 -66.04 -30.31 -40.09
C GLU A 270 -67.10 -29.54 -40.85
N LEU A 271 -66.71 -28.45 -41.51
CA LEU A 271 -67.58 -27.69 -42.37
C LEU A 271 -68.15 -28.56 -43.57
N TYR A 272 -67.28 -29.39 -44.12
CA TYR A 272 -67.64 -30.29 -45.17
C TYR A 272 -68.67 -31.36 -44.71
N ALA A 273 -68.45 -31.89 -43.48
CA ALA A 273 -69.39 -32.84 -42.88
C ALA A 273 -70.77 -32.18 -42.57
N GLU A 274 -70.77 -30.91 -42.12
CA GLU A 274 -72.03 -30.14 -41.96
C GLU A 274 -72.71 -29.81 -43.29
N TYR A 275 -71.91 -29.43 -44.30
CA TYR A 275 -72.45 -29.17 -45.65
C TYR A 275 -73.10 -30.38 -46.22
N GLN A 276 -72.59 -31.59 -46.03
CA GLN A 276 -73.23 -32.81 -46.51
C GLN A 276 -74.63 -33.06 -45.89
N LYS A 277 -74.80 -32.63 -44.61
CA LYS A 277 -76.11 -32.81 -43.92
C LYS A 277 -77.13 -31.73 -44.28
N TYR A 278 -76.67 -30.45 -44.36
CA TYR A 278 -77.56 -29.29 -44.62
C TYR A 278 -76.97 -28.30 -45.61
N PRO A 279 -76.97 -28.59 -46.94
CA PRO A 279 -76.17 -27.82 -47.90
C PRO A 279 -76.65 -26.37 -48.10
N LEU A 280 -77.90 -26.06 -47.99
CA LEU A 280 -78.45 -24.72 -48.18
C LEU A 280 -78.13 -23.80 -47.00
N ILE A 281 -78.30 -24.28 -45.79
CA ILE A 281 -78.07 -23.50 -44.57
C ILE A 281 -76.57 -23.21 -44.41
N THR A 282 -75.69 -24.20 -44.59
CA THR A 282 -74.25 -24.07 -44.49
C THR A 282 -73.71 -23.08 -45.54
N LYS A 283 -74.19 -23.10 -46.75
CA LYS A 283 -73.82 -22.15 -47.81
C LYS A 283 -74.20 -20.71 -47.47
N GLN A 284 -75.41 -20.49 -46.92
CA GLN A 284 -75.85 -19.16 -46.49
C GLN A 284 -75.03 -18.65 -45.32
N ARG A 285 -74.71 -19.48 -44.36
CA ARG A 285 -73.88 -19.13 -43.23
C ARG A 285 -72.46 -18.74 -43.67
N MET A 286 -71.82 -19.54 -44.53
CA MET A 286 -70.48 -19.21 -45.05
C MET A 286 -70.48 -17.91 -45.86
N PHE A 287 -71.57 -17.64 -46.60
CA PHE A 287 -71.70 -16.39 -47.35
C PHE A 287 -71.76 -15.17 -46.36
N TYR A 288 -72.56 -15.24 -45.29
CA TYR A 288 -72.66 -14.15 -44.32
C TYR A 288 -71.40 -13.98 -43.54
N GLU A 289 -70.74 -15.07 -43.19
CA GLU A 289 -69.45 -15.05 -42.47
C GLU A 289 -68.33 -14.38 -43.33
N ALA A 290 -68.26 -14.71 -44.62
CA ALA A 290 -67.34 -14.06 -45.55
C ALA A 290 -67.64 -12.57 -45.78
N MET A 291 -68.98 -12.24 -45.85
CA MET A 291 -69.41 -10.85 -46.00
C MET A 291 -69.16 -10.02 -44.73
N GLU A 292 -69.27 -10.60 -43.53
CA GLU A 292 -68.95 -9.96 -42.26
C GLU A 292 -67.45 -9.66 -42.12
N GLU A 293 -66.56 -10.49 -42.69
CA GLU A 293 -65.12 -10.28 -42.72
C GLU A 293 -64.73 -9.20 -43.75
N ILE A 294 -65.40 -9.12 -44.91
CA ILE A 294 -65.00 -8.19 -45.98
C ILE A 294 -65.64 -6.81 -45.83
N LEU A 295 -66.91 -6.75 -45.34
CA LEU A 295 -67.66 -5.48 -45.23
C LEU A 295 -67.04 -4.39 -44.41
N PRO A 296 -66.38 -4.63 -43.26
CA PRO A 296 -65.74 -3.57 -42.45
C PRO A 296 -64.69 -2.80 -43.21
N ASP A 297 -63.96 -3.48 -44.12
CA ASP A 297 -62.85 -2.87 -44.86
C ASP A 297 -63.29 -2.25 -46.18
N MET A 298 -64.57 -2.46 -46.56
CA MET A 298 -65.12 -1.92 -47.83
C MET A 298 -65.89 -0.61 -47.62
N LYS A 299 -65.52 0.38 -48.41
CA LYS A 299 -66.26 1.63 -48.48
C LYS A 299 -67.51 1.42 -49.34
N VAL A 300 -68.66 1.20 -48.70
CA VAL A 300 -69.96 0.96 -49.42
C VAL A 300 -70.59 2.32 -49.81
N ILE A 301 -70.77 2.56 -51.07
CA ILE A 301 -71.48 3.72 -51.58
C ILE A 301 -72.86 3.21 -52.13
N ILE A 302 -73.91 3.64 -51.44
CA ILE A 302 -75.28 3.31 -51.87
C ILE A 302 -75.80 4.43 -52.74
N GLU A 303 -75.96 4.19 -54.03
CA GLU A 303 -76.60 5.12 -54.99
C GLU A 303 -78.08 4.79 -55.15
N LYS A 304 -78.87 5.75 -54.79
CA LYS A 304 -80.33 5.64 -54.95
C LYS A 304 -80.76 6.62 -56.05
N SER A 305 -80.36 6.35 -57.32
CA SER A 305 -80.67 7.16 -58.46
C SER A 305 -81.48 6.36 -59.47
N ASP A 306 -82.51 7.00 -60.13
CA ASP A 306 -83.36 6.44 -61.17
C ASP A 306 -82.74 6.48 -62.59
N GLY A 307 -81.37 6.58 -62.69
CA GLY A 307 -80.65 6.43 -63.96
C GLY A 307 -80.34 7.74 -64.71
N THR A 308 -80.61 8.92 -64.14
CA THR A 308 -80.42 10.18 -64.84
C THR A 308 -79.29 11.06 -64.26
N THR A 309 -78.56 10.64 -63.21
CA THR A 309 -77.52 11.40 -62.60
C THR A 309 -76.14 10.77 -62.82
N GLN A 310 -75.16 11.50 -63.39
CA GLN A 310 -73.75 11.07 -63.44
C GLN A 310 -73.09 11.35 -62.13
N THR A 311 -72.71 10.28 -61.41
CA THR A 311 -71.99 10.42 -60.18
C THR A 311 -70.48 10.41 -60.47
N LEU A 312 -69.80 11.54 -60.26
CA LEU A 312 -68.34 11.70 -60.30
C LEU A 312 -67.78 11.22 -58.97
N LEU A 313 -67.22 10.03 -58.93
CA LEU A 313 -66.47 9.55 -57.79
C LEU A 313 -65.05 10.17 -57.77
N PRO A 314 -64.68 10.90 -56.75
CA PRO A 314 -63.31 11.45 -56.66
C PRO A 314 -62.31 10.29 -56.43
N LEU A 315 -61.46 10.07 -57.43
CA LEU A 315 -60.44 9.00 -57.42
C LEU A 315 -59.38 9.21 -56.28
N GLU A 316 -59.23 10.42 -55.87
CA GLU A 316 -58.23 10.76 -54.81
C GLU A 316 -58.54 10.13 -53.47
N SER A 317 -59.76 9.77 -53.16
CA SER A 317 -60.18 9.06 -51.97
C SER A 317 -59.74 7.60 -51.89
N PHE A 318 -59.26 7.05 -52.98
CA PHE A 318 -58.84 5.64 -53.08
C PHE A 318 -57.34 5.42 -53.13
N THR A 319 -56.57 6.49 -53.33
CA THR A 319 -55.09 6.41 -53.38
C THR A 319 -54.35 6.77 -52.07
N GLY A 320 -55.09 7.07 -51.02
CA GLY A 320 -54.49 7.51 -49.77
C GLY A 320 -54.31 6.39 -48.76
N SER A 321 -53.31 5.54 -48.91
CA SER A 321 -52.66 4.81 -47.85
C SER A 321 -51.51 3.87 -48.29
N ALA A 322 -50.68 4.32 -49.24
CA ALA A 322 -49.51 3.52 -49.64
C ALA A 322 -48.22 4.32 -49.64
N ALA A 323 -48.17 5.51 -48.94
CA ALA A 323 -47.02 6.39 -49.01
C ALA A 323 -46.40 6.76 -47.63
N ASP A 324 -46.52 5.93 -46.61
CA ASP A 324 -45.91 6.28 -45.30
C ASP A 324 -45.03 5.19 -44.66
N ASN A 325 -44.47 4.27 -45.46
CA ASN A 325 -43.54 3.25 -44.95
C ASN A 325 -42.17 3.22 -45.64
N THR A 326 -41.69 4.35 -46.25
CA THR A 326 -40.34 4.40 -46.86
C THR A 326 -39.42 5.50 -46.29
N SER A 327 -39.69 6.08 -45.11
CA SER A 327 -38.82 7.11 -44.52
C SER A 327 -38.05 6.66 -43.27
N SER A 328 -37.93 5.35 -42.98
CA SER A 328 -37.16 4.88 -41.82
C SER A 328 -35.91 4.03 -42.15
N ALA A 329 -35.48 3.99 -43.41
CA ALA A 329 -34.33 3.18 -43.85
C ALA A 329 -33.14 3.99 -44.42
N ALA A 330 -33.08 5.32 -44.21
CA ALA A 330 -32.00 6.16 -44.78
C ALA A 330 -31.35 7.10 -43.77
N SER A 331 -30.96 6.60 -42.58
CA SER A 331 -30.12 7.37 -41.64
C SER A 331 -29.04 6.54 -40.93
N LEU A 332 -28.47 5.53 -41.62
CA LEU A 332 -27.29 4.82 -41.18
C LEU A 332 -26.25 4.69 -42.32
N SER A 333 -25.83 5.82 -42.89
CA SER A 333 -24.58 5.88 -43.66
C SER A 333 -24.13 7.35 -43.75
N GLY A 334 -23.13 7.73 -43.02
CA GLY A 334 -22.47 9.02 -43.20
C GLY A 334 -21.99 9.70 -41.94
N SER A 335 -20.96 9.15 -41.31
CA SER A 335 -19.96 9.96 -40.62
C SER A 335 -18.66 9.14 -40.44
N ASP A 336 -17.98 8.93 -41.56
CA ASP A 336 -16.52 8.79 -41.58
C ASP A 336 -16.00 9.97 -42.40
N SER A 337 -15.30 10.84 -41.75
CA SER A 337 -14.09 11.54 -42.22
C SER A 337 -13.92 12.85 -41.50
N ASN A 338 -12.66 13.03 -41.12
CA ASN A 338 -11.96 14.25 -40.71
C ASN A 338 -11.93 14.58 -39.22
N ASN A 339 -10.82 14.15 -38.61
CA ASN A 339 -9.90 15.12 -38.01
C ASN A 339 -8.48 14.53 -37.98
N GLU A 340 -7.74 14.86 -39.02
CA GLU A 340 -6.29 15.03 -38.99
C GLU A 340 -5.99 16.50 -38.57
N ALA A 341 -4.84 16.62 -37.89
CA ALA A 341 -4.08 17.84 -37.64
C ALA A 341 -4.51 18.71 -36.44
N ASP A 342 -3.69 18.74 -35.40
CA ASP A 342 -2.66 19.74 -35.09
C ASP A 342 -2.01 19.46 -33.75
N GLU A 343 -0.69 19.32 -33.80
CA GLU A 343 0.40 20.00 -33.10
C GLU A 343 0.16 20.44 -31.61
N GLN A 344 0.82 19.89 -30.69
CA GLN A 344 2.06 20.38 -30.01
C GLN A 344 2.50 19.40 -28.93
#